data_8f7db94ac794d9d1ee7cb70f4d8c4a64
#
_entry.id   8f7db94ac794d9d1ee7cb70f4d8c4a64
#
_cell.length_a   1.000
_cell.length_b   1.000
_cell.length_c   1.000
_cell.angle_alpha   90.00
_cell.angle_beta   90.00
_cell.angle_gamma   90.00
#
_symmetry.space_group_name_H-M   'P 1'
#
loop_
_entity.id
_entity.type
_entity.pdbx_description
1 polymer ?
#
loop_
_entity_poly.entity_id
_entity_poly.type
_entity_poly.pdbx_seq_one_letter_code
_entity_poly.pdbx_strand_id
1 'polypeptide(L)'
;MKKIEVIFRPEKLEPLKDKLLEAGIQGVTIYQVYGCGNQHGWIAYHRGNEVMMNTLPKVYLMTVVPDDQVKSFLQLIKEITYTGTVGDGKIFISPVEACIRIRTDETGDQAL
;
A
#
# COMPACT_ATOMS: atom_id res chain seq x y z
N MET A 1 -14.13 7.74 -8.02
CA MET A 1 -13.00 7.66 -7.06
C MET A 1 -12.76 6.22 -6.64
N LYS A 2 -11.52 5.83 -6.55
CA LYS A 2 -11.13 4.52 -6.03
C LYS A 2 -10.11 4.70 -4.94
N LYS A 3 -10.23 3.86 -3.91
CA LYS A 3 -9.21 3.72 -2.89
C LYS A 3 -8.24 2.65 -3.33
N ILE A 4 -6.96 2.99 -3.32
CA ILE A 4 -5.86 2.06 -3.57
C ILE A 4 -5.16 1.83 -2.25
N GLU A 5 -5.11 0.57 -1.83
CA GLU A 5 -4.38 0.15 -0.64
C GLU A 5 -3.30 -0.81 -1.08
N VAL A 6 -2.08 -0.56 -0.67
CA VAL A 6 -0.96 -1.42 -1.03
C VAL A 6 -0.16 -1.77 0.21
N ILE A 7 0.16 -3.06 0.34
CA ILE A 7 1.02 -3.58 1.40
C ILE A 7 2.27 -4.11 0.71
N PHE A 8 3.43 -3.60 1.10
CA PHE A 8 4.67 -3.86 0.37
C PHE A 8 5.88 -3.82 1.29
N ARG A 9 7.07 -4.10 0.73
CA ARG A 9 8.33 -4.13 1.47
C ARG A 9 8.75 -2.74 1.93
N PRO A 10 9.26 -2.60 3.17
CA PRO A 10 9.67 -1.29 3.70
C PRO A 10 10.72 -0.57 2.85
N GLU A 11 11.65 -1.31 2.25
CA GLU A 11 12.71 -0.73 1.42
C GLU A 11 12.22 -0.08 0.13
N LYS A 12 10.95 -0.33 -0.24
CA LYS A 12 10.32 0.29 -1.41
C LYS A 12 9.58 1.58 -1.09
N LEU A 13 9.49 1.97 0.17
CA LEU A 13 8.70 3.14 0.58
C LEU A 13 9.21 4.44 -0.04
N GLU A 14 10.48 4.75 0.14
CA GLU A 14 11.01 6.03 -0.34
C GLU A 14 10.96 6.14 -1.87
N PRO A 15 11.42 5.13 -2.65
CA PRO A 15 11.28 5.22 -4.09
C PRO A 15 9.83 5.28 -4.58
N LEU A 16 8.90 4.58 -3.93
CA LEU A 16 7.49 4.65 -4.30
C LEU A 16 6.91 6.02 -4.00
N LYS A 17 7.17 6.55 -2.83
CA LYS A 17 6.71 7.86 -2.41
C LYS A 17 7.18 8.95 -3.37
N ASP A 18 8.46 8.94 -3.73
CA ASP A 18 9.02 9.91 -4.66
C ASP A 18 8.35 9.85 -6.02
N LYS A 19 8.13 8.65 -6.55
CA LYS A 19 7.49 8.48 -7.86
C LYS A 19 6.02 8.86 -7.86
N LEU A 20 5.30 8.57 -6.78
CA LEU A 20 3.91 8.98 -6.65
C LEU A 20 3.78 10.51 -6.62
N LEU A 21 4.66 11.18 -5.90
CA LEU A 21 4.68 12.65 -5.85
C LEU A 21 4.99 13.25 -7.22
N GLU A 22 5.99 12.72 -7.93
CA GLU A 22 6.30 13.14 -9.30
C GLU A 22 5.09 12.95 -10.24
N ALA A 23 4.33 11.89 -10.04
CA ALA A 23 3.15 11.59 -10.86
C ALA A 23 1.92 12.41 -10.49
N GLY A 24 2.03 13.28 -9.48
CA GLY A 24 0.94 14.19 -9.10
C GLY A 24 -0.08 13.63 -8.12
N ILE A 25 0.27 12.60 -7.34
CA ILE A 25 -0.62 12.10 -6.30
C ILE A 25 -0.92 13.22 -5.30
N GLN A 26 -2.18 13.38 -4.92
CA GLN A 26 -2.59 14.48 -4.07
C GLN A 26 -2.35 14.23 -2.59
N GLY A 27 -2.32 12.97 -2.18
CA GLY A 27 -2.05 12.62 -0.80
C GLY A 27 -1.94 11.12 -0.62
N VAL A 28 -1.17 10.73 0.37
CA VAL A 28 -1.02 9.34 0.78
C VAL A 28 -1.06 9.25 2.30
N THR A 29 -1.58 8.15 2.79
CA THR A 29 -1.54 7.81 4.21
C THR A 29 -0.71 6.56 4.37
N ILE A 30 0.23 6.58 5.29
CA ILE A 30 1.23 5.52 5.42
C ILE A 30 1.22 4.97 6.85
N TYR A 31 1.23 3.65 6.97
CA TYR A 31 1.36 2.94 8.24
C TYR A 31 2.50 1.92 8.17
N GLN A 32 3.22 1.79 9.26
CA GLN A 32 4.08 0.64 9.47
C GLN A 32 3.24 -0.49 10.04
N VAL A 33 3.30 -1.65 9.39
CA VAL A 33 2.49 -2.81 9.74
C VAL A 33 3.35 -4.07 9.78
N TYR A 34 2.80 -5.13 10.33
CA TYR A 34 3.42 -6.44 10.28
C TYR A 34 2.51 -7.36 9.50
N GLY A 35 3.10 -8.11 8.58
CA GLY A 35 2.39 -9.07 7.78
C GLY A 35 2.90 -10.48 8.00
N CYS A 36 2.02 -11.44 7.90
CA CYS A 36 2.38 -12.85 7.82
C CYS A 36 1.61 -13.47 6.66
N GLY A 37 2.27 -14.37 5.96
CA GLY A 37 1.68 -14.99 4.79
C GLY A 37 2.61 -16.04 4.20
N ASN A 38 2.70 -16.09 2.88
CA ASN A 38 3.49 -17.09 2.18
C ASN A 38 4.99 -16.79 2.14
N GLN A 39 5.42 -15.60 2.58
CA GLN A 39 6.83 -15.29 2.70
C GLN A 39 7.38 -16.06 3.90
N HIS A 40 8.44 -16.85 3.66
CA HIS A 40 9.02 -17.66 4.71
C HIS A 40 9.64 -16.79 5.81
N GLY A 41 9.21 -17.02 7.05
CA GLY A 41 9.81 -16.49 8.24
C GLY A 41 10.71 -17.54 8.88
N TRP A 42 11.01 -17.33 10.13
CA TRP A 42 11.83 -18.26 10.89
C TRP A 42 10.95 -19.27 11.62
N ILE A 43 11.47 -20.51 11.72
CA ILE A 43 10.91 -21.51 12.62
C ILE A 43 11.61 -21.33 13.95
N ALA A 44 10.83 -21.12 15.00
CA ALA A 44 11.34 -21.04 16.37
C ALA A 44 10.65 -22.12 17.22
N TYR A 45 11.25 -22.42 18.35
CA TYR A 45 10.66 -23.36 19.29
C TYR A 45 10.21 -22.61 20.54
N HIS A 46 8.98 -22.87 20.96
CA HIS A 46 8.43 -22.32 22.17
C HIS A 46 7.88 -23.47 23.01
N ARG A 47 8.47 -23.70 24.20
CA ARG A 47 8.11 -24.81 25.10
C ARG A 47 8.20 -26.18 24.41
N GLY A 48 9.20 -26.34 23.52
CA GLY A 48 9.38 -27.58 22.77
C GLY A 48 8.48 -27.73 21.55
N ASN A 49 7.60 -26.77 21.27
CA ASN A 49 6.76 -26.78 20.08
C ASN A 49 7.36 -25.91 18.99
N GLU A 50 7.27 -26.37 17.76
CA GLU A 50 7.66 -25.61 16.59
C GLU A 50 6.63 -24.51 16.34
N VAL A 51 7.11 -23.27 16.23
CA VAL A 51 6.28 -22.09 15.95
C VAL A 51 6.83 -21.40 14.72
N MET A 52 5.99 -21.21 13.73
CA MET A 52 6.34 -20.45 12.54
C MET A 52 6.33 -18.96 12.85
N MET A 53 7.50 -18.34 12.83
CA MET A 53 7.65 -16.90 13.02
C MET A 53 7.78 -16.24 11.66
N ASN A 54 6.64 -16.00 11.02
CA ASN A 54 6.59 -15.41 9.67
C ASN A 54 6.01 -13.99 9.66
N THR A 55 5.98 -13.34 10.82
CA THR A 55 5.55 -11.95 10.94
C THR A 55 6.70 -11.04 10.56
N LEU A 56 6.52 -10.30 9.49
CA LEU A 56 7.56 -9.44 8.92
C LEU A 56 7.08 -8.00 8.85
N PRO A 57 7.99 -7.02 9.03
CA PRO A 57 7.63 -5.63 8.84
C PRO A 57 7.24 -5.36 7.39
N LYS A 58 6.17 -4.62 7.21
CA LYS A 58 5.65 -4.17 5.92
C LYS A 58 5.21 -2.71 6.03
N VAL A 59 4.98 -2.10 4.89
CA VAL A 59 4.37 -0.78 4.81
C VAL A 59 2.98 -0.92 4.21
N TYR A 60 2.02 -0.23 4.81
CA TYR A 60 0.69 -0.04 4.27
C TYR A 60 0.58 1.39 3.77
N LEU A 61 0.22 1.56 2.51
CA LEU A 61 0.01 2.87 1.92
C LEU A 61 -1.40 2.93 1.34
N MET A 62 -2.11 4.00 1.62
CA MET A 62 -3.46 4.22 1.12
C MET A 62 -3.53 5.57 0.43
N THR A 63 -4.21 5.60 -0.70
CA THR A 63 -4.54 6.82 -1.42
C THR A 63 -5.90 6.67 -2.10
N VAL A 64 -6.53 7.79 -2.40
CA VAL A 64 -7.78 7.83 -3.18
C VAL A 64 -7.53 8.67 -4.42
N VAL A 65 -7.89 8.14 -5.57
CA VAL A 65 -7.64 8.78 -6.87
C VAL A 65 -8.91 8.81 -7.72
N PRO A 66 -9.02 9.74 -8.67
CA PRO A 66 -10.08 9.70 -9.67
C PRO A 66 -10.02 8.41 -10.49
N ASP A 67 -11.18 7.97 -10.98
CA ASP A 67 -11.28 6.71 -11.74
C ASP A 67 -10.34 6.66 -12.95
N ASP A 68 -10.17 7.77 -13.65
CA ASP A 68 -9.35 7.84 -14.85
C ASP A 68 -7.84 7.79 -14.57
N GLN A 69 -7.42 7.91 -13.32
CA GLN A 69 -6.02 7.86 -12.92
C GLN A 69 -5.62 6.52 -12.31
N VAL A 70 -6.58 5.64 -12.05
CA VAL A 70 -6.32 4.36 -11.36
C VAL A 70 -5.28 3.52 -12.10
N LYS A 71 -5.47 3.35 -13.40
CA LYS A 71 -4.60 2.48 -14.20
C LYS A 71 -3.14 2.94 -14.16
N SER A 72 -2.89 4.23 -14.32
CA SER A 72 -1.53 4.77 -14.33
C SER A 72 -0.85 4.64 -12.96
N PHE A 73 -1.56 4.92 -11.88
CA PHE A 73 -1.00 4.75 -10.53
C PHE A 73 -0.76 3.29 -10.19
N LEU A 74 -1.65 2.37 -10.59
CA LEU A 74 -1.44 0.94 -10.37
C LEU A 74 -0.20 0.44 -11.09
N GLN A 75 0.02 0.86 -12.33
CA GLN A 75 1.20 0.49 -13.09
C GLN A 75 2.47 0.98 -12.40
N LEU A 76 2.48 2.22 -11.96
CA LEU A 76 3.61 2.82 -11.25
C LEU A 76 3.92 2.06 -9.94
N ILE A 77 2.90 1.79 -9.15
CA ILE A 77 3.05 1.06 -7.89
C ILE A 77 3.65 -0.32 -8.14
N LYS A 78 3.12 -1.05 -9.11
CA LYS A 78 3.63 -2.39 -9.46
C LYS A 78 5.09 -2.35 -9.91
N GLU A 79 5.44 -1.42 -10.76
CA GLU A 79 6.82 -1.30 -11.25
C GLU A 79 7.82 -1.06 -10.13
N ILE A 80 7.48 -0.20 -9.19
CA ILE A 80 8.38 0.16 -8.08
C ILE A 80 8.47 -0.95 -7.04
N THR A 81 7.34 -1.59 -6.72
CA THR A 81 7.29 -2.56 -5.62
C THR A 81 7.65 -3.99 -6.02
N TYR A 82 7.65 -4.28 -7.31
CA TYR A 82 7.94 -5.62 -7.83
C TYR A 82 9.40 -6.00 -7.64
N THR A 83 9.65 -7.19 -7.09
CA THR A 83 10.95 -7.84 -7.06
C THR A 83 10.93 -9.21 -7.73
N GLY A 84 9.76 -9.82 -7.84
CA GLY A 84 9.57 -11.18 -8.34
C GLY A 84 9.72 -12.24 -7.27
N THR A 85 9.95 -11.83 -6.03
CA THR A 85 10.13 -12.74 -4.88
C THR A 85 8.88 -12.72 -4.02
N VAL A 86 8.58 -13.84 -3.38
CA VAL A 86 7.48 -13.93 -2.41
C VAL A 86 7.67 -12.86 -1.32
N GLY A 87 6.60 -12.15 -1.03
CA GLY A 87 6.63 -11.05 -0.06
C GLY A 87 6.56 -9.67 -0.67
N ASP A 88 6.44 -9.56 -2.00
CA ASP A 88 6.28 -8.25 -2.67
C ASP A 88 5.04 -7.51 -2.23
N GLY A 89 4.01 -8.23 -1.84
CA GLY A 89 2.79 -7.63 -1.31
C GLY A 89 1.60 -7.72 -2.24
N LYS A 90 0.59 -6.93 -1.92
CA LYS A 90 -0.68 -6.92 -2.67
C LYS A 90 -1.23 -5.52 -2.76
N ILE A 91 -2.03 -5.31 -3.79
CA ILE A 91 -2.78 -4.07 -4.00
C ILE A 91 -4.26 -4.41 -3.92
N PHE A 92 -5.00 -3.63 -3.14
CA PHE A 92 -6.45 -3.73 -3.03
C PHE A 92 -7.07 -2.46 -3.58
N ILE A 93 -8.13 -2.60 -4.35
CA ILE A 93 -8.83 -1.48 -4.97
C ILE A 93 -10.30 -1.59 -4.59
N SER A 94 -10.86 -0.50 -4.09
CA SER A 94 -12.27 -0.45 -3.72
C SER A 94 -12.89 0.88 -4.13
N PRO A 95 -14.19 0.91 -4.43
CA PRO A 95 -14.88 2.15 -4.72
C PRO A 95 -14.97 3.03 -3.48
N VAL A 96 -14.91 4.34 -3.69
CA VAL A 96 -15.17 5.36 -2.68
C VAL A 96 -16.43 6.10 -3.09
N GLU A 97 -17.47 6.03 -2.26
CA GLU A 97 -18.76 6.64 -2.58
C GLU A 97 -18.72 8.16 -2.50
N ALA A 98 -17.98 8.69 -1.52
CA ALA A 98 -17.92 10.11 -1.30
C ALA A 98 -16.60 10.50 -0.65
N CYS A 99 -16.17 11.70 -0.92
CA CYS A 99 -15.02 12.34 -0.28
C CYS A 99 -15.37 13.77 0.03
N ILE A 100 -15.04 14.23 1.24
CA ILE A 100 -15.28 15.59 1.68
C ILE A 100 -13.98 16.12 2.28
N ARG A 101 -13.51 17.25 1.77
CA ARG A 101 -12.36 17.92 2.36
C ARG A 101 -12.82 18.74 3.57
N ILE A 102 -12.30 18.41 4.73
CA ILE A 102 -12.77 19.01 6.00
C ILE A 102 -12.64 20.53 6.00
N ARG A 103 -11.51 21.06 5.52
CA ARG A 103 -11.24 22.50 5.56
C ARG A 103 -12.16 23.32 4.65
N THR A 104 -12.47 22.78 3.46
CA THR A 104 -13.13 23.57 2.40
C THR A 104 -14.56 23.13 2.12
N ASP A 105 -14.97 21.99 2.66
CA ASP A 105 -16.26 21.35 2.37
C ASP A 105 -16.43 20.95 0.89
N GLU A 106 -15.34 20.96 0.12
CA GLU A 106 -15.35 20.45 -1.25
C GLU A 106 -15.64 18.95 -1.26
N THR A 107 -16.32 18.49 -2.30
CA THR A 107 -16.74 17.08 -2.42
C THR A 107 -16.28 16.47 -3.74
N GLY A 108 -16.30 15.15 -3.80
CA GLY A 108 -15.94 14.39 -5.00
C GLY A 108 -14.47 14.53 -5.35
N ASP A 109 -14.13 14.44 -6.63
CA ASP A 109 -12.74 14.50 -7.09
C ASP A 109 -12.03 15.80 -6.70
N GLN A 110 -12.75 16.87 -6.54
CA GLN A 110 -12.19 18.16 -6.09
C GLN A 110 -11.71 18.12 -4.64
N ALA A 111 -12.19 17.18 -3.86
CA ALA A 111 -11.78 17.01 -2.47
C ALA A 111 -10.49 16.19 -2.30
N LEU A 112 -10.02 15.59 -3.37
CA LEU A 112 -8.82 14.72 -3.33
C LEU A 112 -7.51 15.49 -3.28
#